data_6e7dcafd19af36e8da962d9fb18fb5ab
#
_entry.id   6e7dcafd19af36e8da962d9fb18fb5ab
#
_cell.length_a   1.000
_cell.length_b   1.000
_cell.length_c   1.000
_cell.angle_alpha   90.00
_cell.angle_beta   90.00
_cell.angle_gamma   90.00
#
_symmetry.space_group_name_H-M   'P 1'
#
loop_
_entity.id
_entity.type
_entity.pdbx_description
1 polymer ?
#
loop_
_entity_poly.entity_id
_entity_poly.type
_entity_poly.pdbx_seq_one_letter_code
_entity_poly.pdbx_strand_id
1 'polypeptide(L)'
;MKIFQELIDSGSIKEEKIDFVLMKKVLAKSRRSIRSSKLILNDGDSEGSYELAYEAMLLAGRALVFSFNYRPRATGSHKIVADFVKKVLNDNEDVKLAFKFDKMRKNRHYLIYGAGLAISEIEAKNAISSANSLLEKIEIIIEEKNPQKKLEI
;
A
#
# COMPACT_ATOMS: atom_id res chain seq x y z
N MET A 1 -7.26 17.28 -10.46
CA MET A 1 -7.06 17.84 -9.11
C MET A 1 -5.62 18.29 -8.97
N LYS A 2 -5.44 19.45 -8.35
CA LYS A 2 -4.10 20.06 -8.23
C LYS A 2 -3.11 19.22 -7.45
N ILE A 3 -3.56 18.44 -6.45
CA ILE A 3 -2.65 17.64 -5.62
C ILE A 3 -1.94 16.53 -6.40
N PHE A 4 -2.50 16.11 -7.54
CA PHE A 4 -1.90 15.08 -8.36
C PHE A 4 -1.24 15.61 -9.62
N GLN A 5 -1.21 16.94 -9.80
CA GLN A 5 -0.77 17.53 -11.06
C GLN A 5 0.67 17.17 -11.43
N GLU A 6 1.56 17.15 -10.45
CA GLU A 6 2.95 16.76 -10.70
C GLU A 6 3.07 15.32 -11.21
N LEU A 7 2.27 14.42 -10.65
CA LEU A 7 2.27 13.02 -11.06
C LEU A 7 1.70 12.83 -12.46
N ILE A 8 0.67 13.64 -12.81
CA ILE A 8 0.08 13.64 -14.14
C ILE A 8 1.07 14.19 -15.16
N ASP A 9 1.67 15.34 -14.88
CA ASP A 9 2.58 16.02 -15.79
C ASP A 9 3.84 15.21 -16.07
N SER A 10 4.33 14.47 -15.09
CA SER A 10 5.50 13.61 -15.25
C SER A 10 5.18 12.29 -15.96
N GLY A 11 3.91 12.01 -16.24
CA GLY A 11 3.50 10.72 -16.82
C GLY A 11 3.51 9.57 -15.81
N SER A 12 3.67 9.86 -14.51
CA SER A 12 3.69 8.83 -13.47
C SER A 12 2.33 8.16 -13.30
N ILE A 13 1.25 8.93 -13.43
CA ILE A 13 -0.12 8.40 -13.43
C ILE A 13 -0.86 8.93 -14.65
N LYS A 14 -1.87 8.19 -15.09
CA LYS A 14 -2.76 8.64 -16.16
C LYS A 14 -4.20 8.33 -15.79
N GLU A 15 -5.12 9.11 -16.33
CA GLU A 15 -6.54 8.88 -16.09
C GLU A 15 -6.99 7.58 -16.74
N GLU A 16 -7.73 6.79 -15.97
CA GLU A 16 -8.32 5.55 -16.44
C GLU A 16 -9.45 5.19 -15.50
N LYS A 17 -10.66 5.07 -16.05
CA LYS A 17 -11.80 4.65 -15.24
C LYS A 17 -11.61 3.19 -14.82
N ILE A 18 -11.57 2.94 -13.54
CA ILE A 18 -11.31 1.62 -12.99
C ILE A 18 -12.60 0.97 -12.51
N ASP A 19 -12.77 -0.30 -12.85
CA ASP A 19 -13.89 -1.10 -12.41
C ASP A 19 -13.83 -1.30 -10.88
N PHE A 20 -14.95 -1.04 -10.22
CA PHE A 20 -15.04 -1.24 -8.76
C PHE A 20 -14.77 -2.69 -8.37
N VAL A 21 -15.14 -3.65 -9.22
CA VAL A 21 -14.86 -5.08 -8.98
C VAL A 21 -13.35 -5.34 -8.90
N LEU A 22 -12.58 -4.72 -9.79
CA LEU A 22 -11.12 -4.84 -9.76
C LEU A 22 -10.57 -4.27 -8.45
N MET A 23 -11.06 -3.12 -8.03
CA MET A 23 -10.65 -2.47 -6.78
C MET A 23 -10.89 -3.39 -5.58
N LYS A 24 -12.07 -4.02 -5.51
CA LYS A 24 -12.40 -4.99 -4.46
C LYS A 24 -11.45 -6.19 -4.46
N LYS A 25 -11.12 -6.70 -5.63
CA LYS A 25 -10.19 -7.83 -5.76
C LYS A 25 -8.80 -7.48 -5.25
N VAL A 26 -8.32 -6.28 -5.54
CA VAL A 26 -7.02 -5.81 -5.09
C VAL A 26 -7.00 -5.67 -3.56
N LEU A 27 -8.05 -5.12 -2.97
CA LEU A 27 -8.17 -5.00 -1.51
C LEU A 27 -8.25 -6.37 -0.83
N ALA A 28 -8.99 -7.32 -1.41
CA ALA A 28 -9.05 -8.68 -0.89
C ALA A 28 -7.67 -9.35 -0.92
N LYS A 29 -6.91 -9.11 -1.97
CA LYS A 29 -5.55 -9.63 -2.09
C LYS A 29 -4.61 -9.00 -1.06
N SER A 30 -4.78 -7.71 -0.79
CA SER A 30 -4.04 -7.02 0.27
C SER A 30 -4.31 -7.68 1.63
N ARG A 31 -5.56 -7.92 1.95
CA ARG A 31 -5.95 -8.56 3.20
C ARG A 31 -5.36 -9.96 3.33
N ARG A 32 -5.36 -10.72 2.24
CA ARG A 32 -4.75 -12.06 2.22
C ARG A 32 -3.24 -12.00 2.46
N SER A 33 -2.55 -11.01 1.91
CA SER A 33 -1.11 -10.82 2.16
C SER A 33 -0.84 -10.56 3.63
N ILE A 34 -1.71 -9.83 4.32
CA ILE A 34 -1.58 -9.61 5.77
C ILE A 34 -1.71 -10.93 6.52
N ARG A 35 -2.71 -11.76 6.17
CA ARG A 35 -2.87 -13.07 6.81
C ARG A 35 -1.64 -13.96 6.60
N SER A 36 -1.13 -13.98 5.38
CA SER A 36 0.07 -14.75 5.05
C SER A 36 1.29 -14.24 5.82
N SER A 37 1.41 -12.92 5.97
CA SER A 37 2.48 -12.29 6.74
C SER A 37 2.48 -12.79 8.20
N LYS A 38 1.30 -12.87 8.82
CA LYS A 38 1.16 -13.38 10.20
C LYS A 38 1.56 -14.83 10.31
N LEU A 39 1.14 -15.67 9.36
CA LEU A 39 1.48 -17.09 9.35
C LEU A 39 2.99 -17.32 9.23
N ILE A 40 3.63 -16.60 8.33
CA ILE A 40 5.06 -16.72 8.11
C ILE A 40 5.86 -16.24 9.33
N LEU A 41 5.39 -15.20 9.99
CA LEU A 41 6.03 -14.73 11.22
C LEU A 41 5.96 -15.79 12.30
N ASN A 42 4.83 -16.47 12.44
CA ASN A 42 4.68 -17.57 13.40
C ASN A 42 5.63 -18.72 13.09
N ASP A 43 6.02 -18.89 11.84
CA ASP A 43 7.00 -19.90 11.41
C ASP A 43 8.45 -19.42 11.58
N GLY A 44 8.65 -18.20 12.08
CA GLY A 44 9.99 -17.67 12.38
C GLY A 44 10.64 -16.88 11.27
N ASP A 45 9.96 -16.63 10.16
CA ASP A 45 10.51 -15.87 9.04
C ASP A 45 10.11 -14.38 9.14
N SER A 46 10.90 -13.62 9.87
CA SER A 46 10.66 -12.18 10.05
C SER A 46 10.84 -11.40 8.74
N GLU A 47 11.82 -11.74 7.92
CA GLU A 47 12.04 -11.07 6.63
C GLU A 47 10.90 -11.30 5.66
N GLY A 48 10.47 -12.56 5.51
CA GLY A 48 9.35 -12.91 4.63
C GLY A 48 8.06 -12.25 5.10
N SER A 49 7.84 -12.21 6.40
CA SER A 49 6.69 -11.54 6.99
C SER A 49 6.69 -10.05 6.66
N TYR A 50 7.82 -9.39 6.81
CA TYR A 50 7.99 -7.97 6.49
C TYR A 50 7.69 -7.70 5.01
N GLU A 51 8.20 -8.54 4.11
CA GLU A 51 7.94 -8.38 2.67
C GLU A 51 6.47 -8.52 2.32
N LEU A 52 5.77 -9.49 2.94
CA LEU A 52 4.33 -9.67 2.71
C LEU A 52 3.51 -8.52 3.29
N ALA A 53 3.92 -7.97 4.44
CA ALA A 53 3.28 -6.79 5.00
C ALA A 53 3.44 -5.59 4.04
N TYR A 54 4.63 -5.41 3.48
CA TYR A 54 4.85 -4.37 2.47
C TYR A 54 3.98 -4.61 1.22
N GLU A 55 3.91 -5.83 0.74
CA GLU A 55 3.07 -6.16 -0.43
C GLU A 55 1.60 -5.80 -0.17
N ALA A 56 1.12 -6.06 1.04
CA ALA A 56 -0.24 -5.67 1.41
C ALA A 56 -0.44 -4.16 1.33
N MET A 57 0.54 -3.37 1.80
CA MET A 57 0.48 -1.91 1.71
C MET A 57 0.52 -1.43 0.27
N LEU A 58 1.34 -2.04 -0.56
CA LEU A 58 1.42 -1.70 -1.98
C LEU A 58 0.09 -1.97 -2.69
N LEU A 59 -0.54 -3.11 -2.42
CA LEU A 59 -1.84 -3.46 -3.01
C LEU A 59 -2.92 -2.48 -2.54
N ALA A 60 -2.95 -2.16 -1.26
CA ALA A 60 -3.89 -1.15 -0.74
C ALA A 60 -3.67 0.21 -1.39
N GLY A 61 -2.42 0.62 -1.55
CA GLY A 61 -2.07 1.86 -2.22
C GLY A 61 -2.50 1.89 -3.67
N ARG A 62 -2.34 0.78 -4.39
CA ARG A 62 -2.85 0.67 -5.76
C ARG A 62 -4.37 0.82 -5.83
N ALA A 63 -5.08 0.19 -4.90
CA ALA A 63 -6.53 0.35 -4.84
C ALA A 63 -6.90 1.82 -4.61
N LEU A 64 -6.14 2.53 -3.78
CA LEU A 64 -6.35 3.96 -3.57
C LEU A 64 -6.17 4.75 -4.87
N VAL A 65 -5.10 4.49 -5.62
CA VAL A 65 -4.87 5.14 -6.91
C VAL A 65 -6.06 4.89 -7.85
N PHE A 66 -6.51 3.65 -7.95
CA PHE A 66 -7.65 3.27 -8.79
C PHE A 66 -8.94 3.99 -8.36
N SER A 67 -9.14 4.19 -7.06
CA SER A 67 -10.33 4.85 -6.54
C SER A 67 -10.45 6.31 -7.00
N PHE A 68 -9.35 6.92 -7.37
CA PHE A 68 -9.31 8.28 -7.94
C PHE A 68 -9.36 8.26 -9.47
N ASN A 69 -9.58 7.10 -10.08
CA ASN A 69 -9.61 6.90 -11.53
C ASN A 69 -8.27 7.22 -12.20
N TYR A 70 -7.20 6.78 -11.56
CA TYR A 70 -5.85 6.84 -12.11
C TYR A 70 -5.23 5.45 -12.12
N ARG A 71 -4.24 5.27 -12.98
CA ARG A 71 -3.42 4.08 -13.02
C ARG A 71 -1.95 4.52 -12.99
N PRO A 72 -1.11 3.92 -12.14
CA PRO A 72 0.32 4.23 -12.16
C PRO A 72 0.97 3.57 -13.36
N ARG A 73 1.99 4.23 -13.95
CA ARG A 73 2.77 3.59 -15.00
C ARG A 73 3.53 2.39 -14.39
N ALA A 74 3.85 1.40 -15.23
CA ALA A 74 4.49 0.17 -14.77
C ALA A 74 5.90 0.42 -14.21
N THR A 75 6.71 1.22 -14.92
CA THR A 75 8.08 1.53 -14.51
C THR A 75 8.07 2.43 -13.27
N GLY A 76 8.74 1.97 -12.20
CA GLY A 76 8.81 2.73 -10.97
C GLY A 76 7.50 2.80 -10.20
N SER A 77 6.58 1.86 -10.44
CA SER A 77 5.23 1.92 -9.87
C SER A 77 5.21 1.91 -8.34
N HIS A 78 6.15 1.23 -7.69
CA HIS A 78 6.20 1.19 -6.22
C HIS A 78 6.40 2.60 -5.63
N LYS A 79 7.35 3.35 -6.18
CA LYS A 79 7.59 4.73 -5.72
C LYS A 79 6.40 5.63 -6.04
N ILE A 80 5.81 5.46 -7.22
CA ILE A 80 4.65 6.25 -7.64
C ILE A 80 3.47 6.04 -6.69
N VAL A 81 3.20 4.78 -6.33
CA VAL A 81 2.13 4.47 -5.38
C VAL A 81 2.42 5.08 -4.01
N ALA A 82 3.67 4.98 -3.53
CA ALA A 82 4.05 5.59 -2.25
C ALA A 82 3.86 7.11 -2.27
N ASP A 83 4.26 7.77 -3.34
CA ASP A 83 4.08 9.23 -3.50
C ASP A 83 2.61 9.61 -3.54
N PHE A 84 1.78 8.82 -4.22
CA PHE A 84 0.34 9.04 -4.27
C PHE A 84 -0.30 8.92 -2.89
N VAL A 85 0.06 7.87 -2.16
CA VAL A 85 -0.44 7.65 -0.80
C VAL A 85 -0.07 8.83 0.11
N LYS A 86 1.16 9.34 0.00
CA LYS A 86 1.59 10.52 0.77
C LYS A 86 0.76 11.75 0.48
N LYS A 87 0.34 11.93 -0.76
CA LYS A 87 -0.49 13.09 -1.15
C LYS A 87 -1.90 13.00 -0.60
N VAL A 88 -2.44 11.79 -0.50
CA VAL A 88 -3.80 11.57 0.01
C VAL A 88 -3.82 11.54 1.53
N LEU A 89 -2.88 10.84 2.16
CA LEU A 89 -2.78 10.70 3.61
C LEU A 89 -1.83 11.76 4.17
N ASN A 90 -2.26 12.99 4.16
CA ASN A 90 -1.40 14.13 4.53
C ASN A 90 -1.79 14.82 5.83
N ASP A 91 -2.74 14.30 6.59
CA ASP A 91 -3.09 14.86 7.89
C ASP A 91 -2.22 14.26 9.02
N ASN A 92 -2.36 14.81 10.24
CA ASN A 92 -1.43 14.59 11.35
C ASN A 92 -1.11 13.14 11.68
N GLU A 93 -2.12 12.28 11.76
CA GLU A 93 -1.90 10.87 12.14
C GLU A 93 -1.66 9.99 10.91
N ASP A 94 -2.39 10.24 9.84
CA ASP A 94 -2.35 9.39 8.65
C ASP A 94 -1.03 9.53 7.90
N VAL A 95 -0.39 10.68 7.95
CA VAL A 95 0.89 10.90 7.28
C VAL A 95 1.96 9.93 7.77
N LYS A 96 1.90 9.52 9.02
CA LYS A 96 2.85 8.56 9.58
C LYS A 96 2.77 7.21 8.87
N LEU A 97 1.56 6.77 8.53
CA LEU A 97 1.35 5.53 7.78
C LEU A 97 1.95 5.62 6.38
N ALA A 98 1.76 6.77 5.71
CA ALA A 98 2.31 6.98 4.38
C ALA A 98 3.84 6.96 4.40
N PHE A 99 4.47 7.61 5.38
CA PHE A 99 5.93 7.60 5.51
C PHE A 99 6.47 6.22 5.90
N LYS A 100 5.75 5.49 6.74
CA LYS A 100 6.13 4.12 7.09
C LYS A 100 6.11 3.21 5.87
N PHE A 101 5.09 3.35 5.03
CA PHE A 101 5.00 2.61 3.78
C PHE A 101 6.21 2.90 2.88
N ASP A 102 6.57 4.17 2.72
CA ASP A 102 7.69 4.54 1.88
C ASP A 102 9.02 4.04 2.44
N LYS A 103 9.18 4.08 3.76
CA LYS A 103 10.37 3.53 4.42
C LYS A 103 10.49 2.03 4.17
N MET A 104 9.38 1.31 4.27
CA MET A 104 9.36 -0.13 4.00
C MET A 104 9.69 -0.44 2.55
N ARG A 105 9.23 0.41 1.62
CA ARG A 105 9.61 0.28 0.20
C ARG A 105 11.13 0.33 0.02
N LYS A 106 11.77 1.26 0.68
CA LYS A 106 13.24 1.42 0.62
C LYS A 106 13.95 0.24 1.28
N ASN A 107 13.47 -0.20 2.42
CA ASN A 107 14.05 -1.33 3.15
C ASN A 107 13.92 -2.65 2.37
N ARG A 108 12.79 -2.84 1.69
CA ARG A 108 12.55 -4.03 0.86
C ARG A 108 13.62 -4.17 -0.23
N HIS A 109 14.08 -3.07 -0.79
CA HIS A 109 15.15 -3.10 -1.79
C HIS A 109 16.39 -3.80 -1.25
N TYR A 110 16.80 -3.47 -0.03
CA TYR A 110 17.98 -4.09 0.61
C TYR A 110 17.75 -5.57 0.90
N LEU A 111 16.56 -5.96 1.31
CA LEU A 111 16.23 -7.36 1.57
C LEU A 111 16.33 -8.21 0.31
N ILE A 112 15.79 -7.72 -0.81
CA ILE A 112 15.78 -8.46 -2.07
C ILE A 112 17.18 -8.61 -2.64
N TYR A 113 18.00 -7.57 -2.56
CA TYR A 113 19.32 -7.57 -3.17
C TYR A 113 20.45 -7.95 -2.20
N GLY A 114 20.10 -8.53 -1.07
CA GLY A 114 21.07 -9.15 -0.17
C GLY A 114 22.03 -8.18 0.51
N ALA A 115 21.61 -6.93 0.72
CA ALA A 115 22.47 -5.89 1.25
C ALA A 115 22.64 -5.91 2.78
N GLY A 116 22.27 -7.03 3.44
CA GLY A 116 22.55 -7.20 4.85
C GLY A 116 21.61 -6.54 5.83
N LEU A 117 20.42 -6.14 5.40
CA LEU A 117 19.41 -5.64 6.31
C LEU A 117 18.75 -6.81 7.03
N ALA A 118 18.87 -6.88 8.34
CA ALA A 118 18.19 -7.88 9.15
C ALA A 118 16.90 -7.31 9.70
N ILE A 119 15.84 -8.09 9.67
CA ILE A 119 14.53 -7.71 10.23
C ILE A 119 14.28 -8.51 11.50
N SER A 120 14.09 -7.80 12.61
CA SER A 120 13.73 -8.43 13.88
C SER A 120 12.26 -8.85 13.91
N GLU A 121 11.90 -9.72 14.84
CA GLU A 121 10.51 -10.10 15.06
C GLU A 121 9.64 -8.89 15.39
N ILE A 122 10.15 -7.97 16.21
CA ILE A 122 9.42 -6.75 16.59
C ILE A 122 9.18 -5.86 15.34
N GLU A 123 10.18 -5.71 14.50
CA GLU A 123 10.03 -4.95 13.25
C GLU A 123 8.99 -5.56 12.33
N ALA A 124 8.96 -6.90 12.23
CA ALA A 124 7.96 -7.60 11.44
C ALA A 124 6.55 -7.40 12.01
N LYS A 125 6.40 -7.50 13.32
CA LYS A 125 5.12 -7.24 14.00
C LYS A 125 4.63 -5.82 13.76
N ASN A 126 5.52 -4.85 13.86
CA ASN A 126 5.20 -3.44 13.59
C ASN A 126 4.80 -3.23 12.13
N ALA A 127 5.46 -3.91 11.21
CA ALA A 127 5.12 -3.85 9.79
C ALA A 127 3.71 -4.38 9.54
N ILE A 128 3.34 -5.50 10.14
CA ILE A 128 1.98 -6.06 10.05
C ILE A 128 0.95 -5.08 10.59
N SER A 129 1.22 -4.50 11.76
CA SER A 129 0.33 -3.52 12.37
C SER A 129 0.13 -2.30 11.47
N SER A 130 1.22 -1.78 10.90
CA SER A 130 1.17 -0.65 9.97
C SER A 130 0.39 -1.00 8.70
N ALA A 131 0.57 -2.21 8.17
CA ALA A 131 -0.15 -2.66 6.99
C ALA A 131 -1.66 -2.74 7.26
N ASN A 132 -2.05 -3.29 8.40
CA ASN A 132 -3.46 -3.32 8.81
C ASN A 132 -4.04 -1.92 8.89
N SER A 133 -3.35 -1.00 9.56
CA SER A 133 -3.83 0.37 9.74
C SER A 133 -3.96 1.10 8.40
N LEU A 134 -2.99 0.93 7.51
CA LEU A 134 -3.03 1.55 6.19
C LEU A 134 -4.20 1.00 5.36
N LEU A 135 -4.38 -0.31 5.35
CA LEU A 135 -5.48 -0.94 4.62
C LEU A 135 -6.83 -0.44 5.12
N GLU A 136 -7.04 -0.42 6.43
CA GLU A 136 -8.29 0.06 7.02
C GLU A 136 -8.56 1.51 6.66
N LYS A 137 -7.55 2.36 6.72
CA LYS A 137 -7.70 3.77 6.36
C LYS A 137 -8.06 3.94 4.88
N ILE A 138 -7.40 3.19 4.01
CA ILE A 138 -7.68 3.25 2.58
C ILE A 138 -9.09 2.74 2.28
N GLU A 139 -9.52 1.67 2.94
CA GLU A 139 -10.89 1.17 2.79
C GLU A 139 -11.93 2.23 3.16
N ILE A 140 -11.70 2.96 4.25
CA ILE A 140 -12.58 4.05 4.67
C ILE A 140 -12.65 5.13 3.58
N ILE A 141 -11.51 5.54 3.04
CA ILE A 141 -11.47 6.57 1.98
C ILE A 141 -12.22 6.10 0.74
N ILE A 142 -12.03 4.85 0.33
CA ILE A 142 -12.70 4.30 -0.85
C ILE A 142 -14.21 4.23 -0.63
N GLU A 143 -14.66 3.82 0.54
CA GLU A 143 -16.10 3.77 0.87
C GLU A 143 -16.72 5.16 0.88
N GLU A 144 -16.03 6.17 1.39
CA GLU A 144 -16.51 7.55 1.37
C GLU A 144 -16.68 8.07 -0.05
N LYS A 145 -15.84 7.64 -0.99
CA LYS A 145 -15.95 8.02 -2.39
C LYS A 145 -17.07 7.26 -3.12
N ASN A 146 -17.50 6.13 -2.58
CA ASN A 146 -18.51 5.25 -3.19
C ASN A 146 -19.54 4.83 -2.14
N PRO A 147 -20.32 5.78 -1.58
CA PRO A 147 -21.18 5.49 -0.43
C PRO A 147 -22.29 4.49 -0.71
N GLN A 148 -22.63 4.26 -1.97
CA GLN A 148 -23.66 3.28 -2.35
C GLN A 148 -23.10 1.89 -2.67
N LYS A 149 -21.77 1.73 -2.59
CA LYS A 149 -21.09 0.46 -2.84
C LYS A 149 -20.25 0.12 -1.63
N LYS A 150 -20.57 -0.99 -0.98
CA LYS A 150 -19.81 -1.43 0.20
C LYS A 150 -18.72 -2.40 -0.20
N LEU A 151 -17.61 -2.34 0.52
CA LEU A 151 -16.52 -3.28 0.37
C LEU A 151 -16.82 -4.51 1.22
N GLU A 152 -17.17 -5.62 0.57
CA GLU A 152 -17.40 -6.90 1.23
C GLU A 152 -16.14 -7.73 1.08
N ILE A 153 -15.30 -7.69 2.07
CA ILE A 153 -13.99 -8.34 2.00
C ILE A 153 -13.89 -9.45 3.03
#